data_532745e00e04eefb75e161e7701f6342
#
_entry.id   532745e00e04eefb75e161e7701f6342
#
_cell.length_a   1.000
_cell.length_b   1.000
_cell.length_c   1.000
_cell.angle_alpha   90.00
_cell.angle_beta   90.00
_cell.angle_gamma   90.00
#
_symmetry.space_group_name_H-M   'P 1'
#
loop_
_entity.id
_entity.type
_entity.pdbx_description
1 polymer ?
#
loop_
_entity_poly.entity_id
_entity_poly.type
_entity_poly.pdbx_seq_one_letter_code
_entity_poly.pdbx_strand_id
1 'polypeptide(L)'
;MTVRKVLCVDDSAAELVLIKKIVLSANLDFISATNGKDAIQCAKSEMPDLIFLDIVMLGMDGFAVMRELQKDPATKDIPVVFVSSKSQKADQAWAKMQGAKGFVPKPINEQAILEEIRKF
;
A
#
# COMPACT_ATOMS: atom_id res chain seq x y z
N MET A 1 -1.15 2.54 -18.08
CA MET A 1 -0.06 1.65 -17.65
C MET A 1 -0.62 0.47 -16.89
N THR A 2 0.06 -0.66 -16.97
CA THR A 2 -0.39 -1.87 -16.31
C THR A 2 0.49 -2.16 -15.10
N VAL A 3 -0.12 -2.44 -13.96
CA VAL A 3 0.59 -2.85 -12.76
C VAL A 3 1.16 -4.24 -12.98
N ARG A 4 2.42 -4.45 -12.62
CA ARG A 4 3.10 -5.76 -12.68
C ARG A 4 3.62 -6.19 -11.31
N LYS A 5 4.07 -5.27 -10.49
CA LYS A 5 4.68 -5.56 -9.19
C LYS A 5 3.99 -4.73 -8.11
N VAL A 6 3.53 -5.39 -7.07
CA VAL A 6 2.81 -4.77 -5.96
C VAL A 6 3.60 -4.95 -4.67
N LEU A 7 3.84 -3.86 -3.96
CA LEU A 7 4.38 -3.88 -2.60
C LEU A 7 3.22 -3.74 -1.62
N CYS A 8 3.15 -4.65 -0.66
CA CYS A 8 2.19 -4.57 0.43
C CYS A 8 2.91 -4.37 1.76
N VAL A 9 2.51 -3.35 2.51
CA VAL A 9 3.11 -3.00 3.80
C VAL A 9 2.09 -3.15 4.90
N ASP A 10 2.33 -4.10 5.80
CA ASP A 10 1.44 -4.38 6.92
C ASP A 10 2.24 -5.15 7.98
N ASP A 11 2.07 -4.82 9.25
CA ASP A 11 2.74 -5.55 10.32
C ASP A 11 2.03 -6.85 10.72
N SER A 12 0.87 -7.13 10.13
CA SER A 12 0.12 -8.36 10.32
C SER A 12 0.47 -9.39 9.25
N ALA A 13 1.08 -10.51 9.65
CA ALA A 13 1.41 -11.60 8.73
C ALA A 13 0.15 -12.16 8.04
N ALA A 14 -0.96 -12.24 8.76
CA ALA A 14 -2.22 -12.76 8.22
C ALA A 14 -2.74 -11.87 7.08
N GLU A 15 -2.67 -10.56 7.24
CA GLU A 15 -3.11 -9.63 6.22
C GLU A 15 -2.22 -9.71 4.98
N LEU A 16 -0.90 -9.85 5.18
CA LEU A 16 0.03 -10.01 4.07
C LEU A 16 -0.25 -11.28 3.26
N VAL A 17 -0.54 -12.39 3.94
CA VAL A 17 -0.89 -13.65 3.26
C VAL A 17 -2.14 -13.48 2.41
N LEU A 18 -3.15 -12.80 2.95
CA LEU A 18 -4.41 -12.58 2.25
C LEU A 18 -4.20 -11.74 0.97
N ILE A 19 -3.51 -10.62 1.09
CA ILE A 19 -3.26 -9.76 -0.07
C ILE A 19 -2.35 -10.46 -1.08
N LYS A 20 -1.37 -11.24 -0.60
CA LYS A 20 -0.49 -12.01 -1.47
C LYS A 20 -1.29 -12.96 -2.37
N LYS A 21 -2.26 -13.67 -1.80
CA LYS A 21 -3.11 -14.58 -2.60
C LYS A 21 -3.86 -13.82 -3.68
N ILE A 22 -4.40 -12.67 -3.36
CA ILE A 22 -5.15 -11.84 -4.30
C ILE A 22 -4.24 -11.36 -5.44
N VAL A 23 -3.08 -10.82 -5.10
CA VAL A 23 -2.11 -10.29 -6.06
C VAL A 23 -1.61 -11.39 -7.00
N LEU A 24 -1.22 -12.54 -6.44
CA LEU A 24 -0.73 -13.65 -7.24
C LEU A 24 -1.81 -14.22 -8.15
N SER A 25 -3.08 -14.23 -7.69
CA SER A 25 -4.19 -14.71 -8.52
C SER A 25 -4.43 -13.81 -9.74
N ALA A 26 -3.98 -12.56 -9.68
CA ALA A 26 -4.05 -11.63 -10.81
C ALA A 26 -2.81 -11.68 -11.70
N ASN A 27 -1.92 -12.66 -11.49
CA ASN A 27 -0.67 -12.85 -12.23
C ASN A 27 0.31 -11.68 -12.08
N LEU A 28 0.35 -11.09 -10.87
CA LEU A 28 1.25 -10.00 -10.56
C LEU A 28 2.34 -10.46 -9.59
N ASP A 29 3.47 -9.78 -9.61
CA ASP A 29 4.54 -10.01 -8.64
C ASP A 29 4.18 -9.36 -7.32
N PHE A 30 4.51 -10.02 -6.22
CA PHE A 30 4.21 -9.56 -4.87
C PHE A 30 5.49 -9.44 -4.05
N ILE A 31 5.66 -8.28 -3.42
CA ILE A 31 6.70 -8.05 -2.43
C ILE A 31 6.04 -7.46 -1.18
N SER A 32 6.65 -7.68 -0.02
CA SER A 32 6.07 -7.22 1.23
C SER A 32 7.10 -6.63 2.17
N ALA A 33 6.62 -5.78 3.08
CA ALA A 33 7.39 -5.24 4.17
C ALA A 33 6.50 -5.20 5.41
N THR A 34 7.10 -5.35 6.58
CA THR A 34 6.35 -5.43 7.84
C THR A 34 6.48 -4.17 8.70
N ASN A 35 7.24 -3.20 8.23
CA ASN A 35 7.42 -1.93 8.95
C ASN A 35 7.76 -0.83 7.95
N GLY A 36 7.70 0.42 8.41
CA GLY A 36 7.88 1.58 7.55
C GLY A 36 9.28 1.70 6.97
N LYS A 37 10.30 1.41 7.77
CA LYS A 37 11.68 1.52 7.31
C LYS A 37 11.97 0.55 6.17
N ASP A 38 11.54 -0.71 6.32
CA ASP A 38 11.72 -1.72 5.28
C ASP A 38 10.87 -1.41 4.05
N ALA A 39 9.70 -0.83 4.24
CA ALA A 39 8.83 -0.42 3.14
C ALA A 39 9.51 0.63 2.26
N ILE A 40 10.11 1.63 2.86
CA ILE A 40 10.81 2.68 2.13
C ILE A 40 12.01 2.10 1.37
N GLN A 41 12.79 1.27 2.04
CA GLN A 41 13.95 0.60 1.44
C GLN A 41 13.52 -0.26 0.25
N CYS A 42 12.46 -1.05 0.43
CA CYS A 42 11.93 -1.94 -0.59
C CYS A 42 11.40 -1.14 -1.79
N ALA A 43 10.69 -0.05 -1.54
CA ALA A 43 10.17 0.79 -2.61
C ALA A 43 11.31 1.35 -3.48
N LYS A 44 12.41 1.76 -2.86
CA LYS A 44 13.57 2.27 -3.58
C LYS A 44 14.28 1.20 -4.40
N SER A 45 14.45 0.00 -3.84
CA SER A 45 15.22 -1.06 -4.48
C SER A 45 14.42 -1.84 -5.51
N GLU A 46 13.13 -2.06 -5.28
CA GLU A 46 12.28 -2.89 -6.11
C GLU A 46 11.43 -2.10 -7.11
N MET A 47 11.25 -0.82 -6.88
CA MET A 47 10.45 0.07 -7.73
C MET A 47 9.09 -0.53 -8.10
N PRO A 48 8.23 -0.83 -7.11
CA PRO A 48 6.91 -1.40 -7.40
C PRO A 48 6.04 -0.42 -8.18
N ASP A 49 5.05 -0.96 -8.87
CA ASP A 49 4.11 -0.16 -9.65
C ASP A 49 2.94 0.36 -8.79
N LEU A 50 2.72 -0.24 -7.64
CA LEU A 50 1.63 0.10 -6.73
C LEU A 50 2.02 -0.34 -5.32
N ILE A 51 1.67 0.48 -4.33
CA ILE A 51 1.91 0.16 -2.91
C ILE A 51 0.56 0.14 -2.18
N PHE A 52 0.27 -0.99 -1.52
CA PHE A 52 -0.80 -1.07 -0.52
C PHE A 52 -0.15 -0.87 0.84
N LEU A 53 -0.64 0.09 1.60
CA LEU A 53 0.02 0.57 2.81
C LEU A 53 -0.96 0.68 3.96
N ASP A 54 -0.69 -0.04 5.06
CA ASP A 54 -1.48 0.10 6.28
C ASP A 54 -1.12 1.42 6.98
N ILE A 55 -2.09 2.01 7.65
CA ILE A 55 -1.90 3.23 8.42
C ILE A 55 -1.33 2.90 9.80
N VAL A 56 -1.95 1.95 10.50
CA VAL A 56 -1.62 1.64 11.89
C VAL A 56 -0.54 0.57 11.96
N MET A 57 0.69 0.99 12.26
CA MET A 57 1.83 0.10 12.42
C MET A 57 2.69 0.60 13.58
N LEU A 58 3.42 -0.32 14.20
CA LEU A 58 4.36 0.03 15.28
C LEU A 58 5.50 0.86 14.71
N GLY A 59 5.90 1.88 15.45
CA GLY A 59 6.95 2.80 15.05
C GLY A 59 6.43 3.80 14.03
N MET A 60 6.93 3.70 12.81
CA MET A 60 6.53 4.61 11.72
C MET A 60 5.18 4.18 11.15
N ASP A 61 4.14 5.01 11.27
CA ASP A 61 2.83 4.72 10.70
C ASP A 61 2.77 4.94 9.18
N GLY A 62 1.64 4.58 8.56
CA GLY A 62 1.49 4.68 7.12
C GLY A 62 1.60 6.10 6.58
N PHE A 63 1.13 7.09 7.33
CA PHE A 63 1.26 8.50 6.90
C PHE A 63 2.71 8.96 6.89
N ALA A 64 3.50 8.51 7.87
CA ALA A 64 4.93 8.81 7.92
C ALA A 64 5.67 8.16 6.75
N VAL A 65 5.32 6.91 6.42
CA VAL A 65 5.87 6.24 5.24
C VAL A 65 5.54 7.02 3.97
N MET A 66 4.30 7.42 3.81
CA MET A 66 3.84 8.19 2.66
C MET A 66 4.64 9.48 2.48
N ARG A 67 4.87 10.21 3.58
CA ARG A 67 5.65 11.44 3.51
C ARG A 67 7.08 11.19 3.05
N GLU A 68 7.71 10.13 3.56
CA GLU A 68 9.07 9.79 3.15
C GLU A 68 9.16 9.37 1.68
N LEU A 69 8.17 8.60 1.20
CA LEU A 69 8.13 8.22 -0.20
C LEU A 69 7.99 9.44 -1.12
N GLN A 70 7.21 10.43 -0.71
CA GLN A 70 6.98 11.63 -1.51
C GLN A 70 8.18 12.59 -1.55
N LYS A 71 9.08 12.51 -0.57
CA LYS A 71 10.29 13.33 -0.55
C LYS A 71 11.36 12.84 -1.52
N ASP A 72 11.31 11.57 -1.88
CA ASP A 72 12.34 10.95 -2.72
C ASP A 72 11.90 10.95 -4.19
N PRO A 73 12.67 11.57 -5.09
CA PRO A 73 12.32 11.55 -6.52
C PRO A 73 12.15 10.16 -7.11
N ALA A 74 12.82 9.15 -6.54
CA ALA A 74 12.74 7.77 -7.02
C ALA A 74 11.39 7.13 -6.69
N THR A 75 10.71 7.55 -5.63
CA THR A 75 9.49 6.90 -5.14
C THR A 75 8.25 7.79 -5.13
N LYS A 76 8.41 9.09 -5.32
CA LYS A 76 7.31 10.05 -5.15
C LYS A 76 6.11 9.80 -6.08
N ASP A 77 6.35 9.22 -7.24
CA ASP A 77 5.31 8.99 -8.23
C ASP A 77 4.69 7.60 -8.18
N ILE A 78 5.14 6.73 -7.27
CA ILE A 78 4.55 5.41 -7.09
C ILE A 78 3.18 5.60 -6.42
N PRO A 79 2.09 5.13 -7.04
CA PRO A 79 0.77 5.28 -6.43
C PRO A 79 0.65 4.46 -5.14
N VAL A 80 0.06 5.06 -4.12
CA VAL A 80 -0.16 4.45 -2.81
C VAL A 80 -1.66 4.36 -2.55
N VAL A 81 -2.12 3.17 -2.18
CA VAL A 81 -3.48 2.90 -1.73
C VAL A 81 -3.40 2.45 -0.28
N PHE A 82 -4.05 3.18 0.62
CA PHE A 82 -4.09 2.75 2.01
C PHE A 82 -5.05 1.59 2.20
N VAL A 83 -4.68 0.64 3.07
CA VAL A 83 -5.53 -0.48 3.46
C VAL A 83 -5.54 -0.51 4.99
N SER A 84 -6.65 -0.12 5.61
CA SER A 84 -6.65 0.08 7.05
C SER A 84 -8.01 -0.14 7.70
N SER A 85 -7.98 -0.59 8.96
CA SER A 85 -9.17 -0.63 9.82
C SER A 85 -9.56 0.76 10.30
N LYS A 86 -8.62 1.71 10.26
CA LYS A 86 -8.89 3.12 10.56
C LYS A 86 -9.46 3.78 9.31
N SER A 87 -10.78 3.60 9.10
CA SER A 87 -11.42 3.87 7.82
C SER A 87 -12.64 4.78 7.88
N GLN A 88 -12.74 5.64 8.90
CA GLN A 88 -13.80 6.63 8.95
C GLN A 88 -13.61 7.69 7.85
N LYS A 89 -14.65 8.47 7.60
CA LYS A 89 -14.60 9.51 6.57
C LYS A 89 -13.43 10.47 6.74
N ALA A 90 -13.15 10.86 8.00
CA ALA A 90 -12.02 11.73 8.30
C ALA A 90 -10.68 11.08 7.96
N ASP A 91 -10.54 9.78 8.21
CA ASP A 91 -9.32 9.05 7.90
C ASP A 91 -9.09 8.98 6.38
N GLN A 92 -10.15 8.70 5.64
CA GLN A 92 -10.09 8.64 4.18
C GLN A 92 -9.80 10.01 3.56
N ALA A 93 -10.41 11.05 4.09
CA ALA A 93 -10.16 12.42 3.63
C ALA A 93 -8.71 12.83 3.89
N TRP A 94 -8.18 12.50 5.06
CA TRP A 94 -6.80 12.79 5.40
C TRP A 94 -5.82 12.04 4.49
N ALA A 95 -6.12 10.76 4.22
CA ALA A 95 -5.30 9.96 3.31
C ALA A 95 -5.23 10.59 1.91
N LYS A 96 -6.37 11.02 1.40
CA LYS A 96 -6.45 11.68 0.10
C LYS A 96 -5.65 12.98 0.08
N MET A 97 -5.73 13.76 1.15
CA MET A 97 -4.96 15.01 1.30
C MET A 97 -3.46 14.75 1.33
N GLN A 98 -3.04 13.60 1.85
CA GLN A 98 -1.63 13.20 1.86
C GLN A 98 -1.15 12.70 0.49
N GLY A 99 -2.03 12.58 -0.49
CA GLY A 99 -1.68 12.17 -1.84
C GLY A 99 -1.98 10.72 -2.18
N ALA A 100 -2.69 9.99 -1.30
CA ALA A 100 -3.09 8.61 -1.59
C ALA A 100 -4.04 8.58 -2.79
N LYS A 101 -3.90 7.53 -3.60
CA LYS A 101 -4.71 7.36 -4.82
C LYS A 101 -5.93 6.48 -4.58
N GLY A 102 -6.05 5.88 -3.40
CA GLY A 102 -7.20 5.07 -3.04
C GLY A 102 -7.17 4.67 -1.58
N PHE A 103 -8.22 4.00 -1.15
CA PHE A 103 -8.38 3.55 0.23
C PHE A 103 -9.24 2.28 0.25
N VAL A 104 -8.73 1.24 0.89
CA VAL A 104 -9.48 -0.01 1.08
C VAL A 104 -9.66 -0.24 2.57
N PRO A 105 -10.89 -0.19 3.09
CA PRO A 105 -11.12 -0.47 4.50
C PRO A 105 -10.95 -1.95 4.81
N LYS A 106 -10.47 -2.27 6.01
CA LYS A 106 -10.45 -3.65 6.52
C LYS A 106 -11.80 -3.95 7.18
N PRO A 107 -12.26 -5.18 7.17
CA PRO A 107 -11.60 -6.39 6.66
C PRO A 107 -11.46 -6.37 5.15
N ILE A 108 -10.37 -6.95 4.66
CA ILE A 108 -10.01 -6.90 3.24
C ILE A 108 -11.00 -7.68 2.39
N ASN A 109 -11.50 -7.01 1.36
CA ASN A 109 -12.39 -7.59 0.35
C ASN A 109 -11.56 -7.76 -0.93
N GLU A 110 -11.52 -8.97 -1.48
CA GLU A 110 -10.75 -9.26 -2.69
C GLU A 110 -11.11 -8.35 -3.85
N GLN A 111 -12.42 -8.13 -4.07
CA GLN A 111 -12.90 -7.30 -5.15
C GLN A 111 -12.38 -5.86 -5.02
N ALA A 112 -12.37 -5.32 -3.81
CA ALA A 112 -11.87 -3.98 -3.56
C ALA A 112 -10.39 -3.84 -3.91
N ILE A 113 -9.58 -4.83 -3.56
CA ILE A 113 -8.15 -4.85 -3.91
C ILE A 113 -7.98 -4.90 -5.44
N LEU A 114 -8.71 -5.78 -6.11
CA LEU A 114 -8.61 -5.92 -7.56
C LEU A 114 -9.06 -4.64 -8.30
N GLU A 115 -10.09 -3.97 -7.79
CA GLU A 115 -10.55 -2.72 -8.36
C GLU A 115 -9.51 -1.61 -8.25
N GLU A 116 -8.80 -1.54 -7.12
CA GLU A 116 -7.72 -0.57 -6.97
C GLU A 116 -6.57 -0.85 -7.95
N ILE A 117 -6.21 -2.12 -8.12
CA ILE A 117 -5.16 -2.49 -9.07
C ILE A 117 -5.51 -2.07 -10.49
N ARG A 118 -6.77 -2.22 -10.88
CA ARG A 118 -7.24 -1.89 -12.24
C ARG A 118 -7.16 -0.41 -12.58
N LYS A 119 -7.09 0.46 -11.60
CA LYS A 119 -7.00 1.92 -11.82
C LYS A 119 -5.63 2.35 -12.35
N PHE A 120 -4.62 1.52 -12.22
CA PHE A 120 -3.23 1.91 -12.50
C PHE A 120 -2.52 1.09 -13.58
#